data_5ad9396d90de2d332ec4962542118d2c
#
_entry.id   5ad9396d90de2d332ec4962542118d2c
#
_cell.length_a   1.000
_cell.length_b   1.000
_cell.length_c   1.000
_cell.angle_alpha   90.00
_cell.angle_beta   90.00
_cell.angle_gamma   90.00
#
_symmetry.space_group_name_H-M   'P 1'
#
loop_
_entity.id
_entity.type
_entity.pdbx_description
1 polymer ?
#
loop_
_entity_poly.entity_id
_entity_poly.type
_entity_poly.pdbx_seq_one_letter_code
_entity_poly.pdbx_strand_id
1 'polypeptide(L)'
;MGNKPWVAEANRKRRKHGGAVGAREGEASKTYHLWRAIKQRCLNPNSQHYHRYGGRGIKICKRWENSYANFLADVGEQPEGMTLDRINNDGDYKPSNVRWSTRKEQANNRSTCVVLTYKGLTMNLKEWAAHLGWKYGLIASRWKRGLRGDELFAPRKYKERGS
;
A
#
# COMPACT_ATOMS: atom_id res chain seq x y z
N MET A 1 14.36 3.09 -18.80
CA MET A 1 13.01 3.08 -18.17
C MET A 1 12.25 1.89 -18.70
N GLY A 2 12.18 0.79 -17.95
CA GLY A 2 11.64 -0.49 -18.40
C GLY A 2 10.13 -0.42 -18.59
N ASN A 3 9.68 -0.62 -19.80
CA ASN A 3 8.27 -0.84 -20.12
C ASN A 3 7.81 -2.11 -19.39
N LYS A 4 6.86 -1.97 -18.48
CA LYS A 4 6.27 -3.11 -17.78
C LYS A 4 5.42 -3.91 -18.80
N PRO A 5 5.74 -5.17 -19.10
CA PRO A 5 5.16 -5.91 -20.22
C PRO A 5 3.63 -6.09 -20.16
N TRP A 6 3.03 -6.05 -18.98
CA TRP A 6 1.58 -6.16 -18.77
C TRP A 6 0.78 -4.91 -19.18
N VAL A 7 1.44 -3.74 -19.34
CA VAL A 7 0.79 -2.48 -19.78
C VAL A 7 0.52 -2.49 -21.30
N ALA A 8 1.36 -3.15 -22.09
CA ALA A 8 1.27 -3.14 -23.54
C ALA A 8 0.09 -3.97 -24.08
N GLU A 9 -0.24 -5.08 -23.46
CA GLU A 9 -1.28 -6.01 -23.93
C GLU A 9 -2.70 -5.53 -23.61
N ALA A 10 -2.88 -4.87 -22.46
CA ALA A 10 -4.17 -4.26 -22.08
C ALA A 10 -4.55 -3.09 -23.00
N ASN A 11 -3.57 -2.33 -23.52
CA ASN A 11 -3.82 -1.15 -24.35
C ASN A 11 -4.18 -1.49 -25.79
N ARG A 12 -3.86 -2.67 -26.33
CA ARG A 12 -4.08 -3.04 -27.72
C ARG A 12 -5.56 -3.34 -28.06
N LYS A 13 -6.37 -3.75 -27.08
CA LYS A 13 -7.79 -4.11 -27.27
C LYS A 13 -8.77 -2.94 -27.13
N ARG A 14 -8.32 -1.70 -26.84
CA ARG A 14 -9.19 -0.61 -26.37
C ARG A 14 -9.13 0.71 -27.13
N ARG A 15 -8.84 0.71 -28.42
CA ARG A 15 -8.89 1.90 -29.25
C ARG A 15 -10.29 2.18 -29.82
N LYS A 16 -11.35 2.23 -29.00
CA LYS A 16 -12.61 2.88 -29.38
C LYS A 16 -13.25 3.50 -28.15
N HIS A 17 -13.43 4.81 -28.21
CA HIS A 17 -14.16 5.72 -27.32
C HIS A 17 -13.39 6.24 -26.08
N GLY A 18 -13.23 7.58 -26.06
CA GLY A 18 -12.75 8.36 -24.93
C GLY A 18 -13.75 8.30 -23.77
N GLY A 19 -13.39 7.58 -22.73
CA GLY A 19 -14.16 7.48 -21.50
C GLY A 19 -14.39 6.02 -21.09
N ALA A 20 -14.15 5.70 -19.85
CA ALA A 20 -14.63 4.53 -19.11
C ALA A 20 -14.82 3.21 -19.90
N VAL A 21 -13.75 2.61 -20.42
CA VAL A 21 -13.84 1.31 -21.10
C VAL A 21 -13.44 0.19 -20.16
N GLY A 22 -14.39 -0.69 -19.82
CA GLY A 22 -14.18 -1.89 -19.01
C GLY A 22 -15.40 -2.37 -18.26
N ALA A 23 -16.53 -1.71 -18.42
CA ALA A 23 -17.82 -2.13 -17.89
C ALA A 23 -18.83 -2.24 -19.04
N ARG A 24 -19.97 -2.88 -18.82
CA ARG A 24 -21.13 -2.82 -19.74
C ARG A 24 -21.38 -1.37 -20.13
N GLU A 25 -21.85 -1.10 -21.35
CA GLU A 25 -22.18 0.26 -21.79
C GLU A 25 -22.95 0.99 -20.70
N GLY A 26 -22.36 2.06 -20.12
CA GLY A 26 -22.95 2.85 -19.04
C GLY A 26 -22.29 2.71 -17.65
N GLU A 27 -21.41 1.72 -17.40
CA GLU A 27 -20.72 1.56 -16.09
C GLU A 27 -19.25 1.98 -16.15
N ALA A 28 -18.87 2.86 -15.24
CA ALA A 28 -17.47 3.27 -15.10
C ALA A 28 -16.60 2.12 -14.55
N SER A 29 -15.40 1.93 -15.14
CA SER A 29 -14.50 0.85 -14.71
C SER A 29 -14.09 0.97 -13.23
N LYS A 30 -13.72 -0.16 -12.59
CA LYS A 30 -13.19 -0.16 -11.22
C LYS A 30 -12.00 0.80 -11.07
N THR A 31 -11.13 0.87 -12.07
CA THR A 31 -9.98 1.79 -12.12
C THR A 31 -10.41 3.25 -12.18
N TYR A 32 -11.51 3.58 -12.87
CA TYR A 32 -12.06 4.94 -12.91
C TYR A 32 -12.62 5.35 -11.53
N HIS A 33 -13.37 4.47 -10.88
CA HIS A 33 -13.86 4.73 -9.51
C HIS A 33 -12.71 4.92 -8.53
N LEU A 34 -11.64 4.13 -8.66
CA LEU A 34 -10.43 4.26 -7.86
C LEU A 34 -9.76 5.64 -8.07
N TRP A 35 -9.59 6.08 -9.32
CA TRP A 35 -9.04 7.39 -9.63
C TRP A 35 -9.87 8.53 -9.02
N ARG A 36 -11.20 8.48 -9.15
CA ARG A 36 -12.09 9.45 -8.50
C ARG A 36 -11.93 9.44 -6.98
N ALA A 37 -11.86 8.27 -6.36
CA ALA A 37 -11.68 8.14 -4.91
C ALA A 37 -10.34 8.72 -4.45
N ILE A 38 -9.24 8.55 -5.22
CA ILE A 38 -7.95 9.17 -4.95
C ILE A 38 -8.07 10.70 -4.99
N LYS A 39 -8.70 11.25 -6.01
CA LYS A 39 -8.93 12.71 -6.10
C LYS A 39 -9.74 13.23 -4.92
N GLN A 40 -10.84 12.56 -4.56
CA GLN A 40 -11.67 12.98 -3.43
C GLN A 40 -10.89 13.04 -2.11
N ARG A 41 -10.11 12.02 -1.79
CA ARG A 41 -9.36 11.99 -0.52
C ARG A 41 -8.14 12.93 -0.48
N CYS A 42 -7.60 13.30 -1.65
CA CYS A 42 -6.45 14.22 -1.72
C CYS A 42 -6.85 15.69 -1.85
N LEU A 43 -7.97 15.98 -2.53
CA LEU A 43 -8.30 17.34 -2.95
C LEU A 43 -9.57 17.91 -2.28
N ASN A 44 -10.48 17.08 -1.79
CA ASN A 44 -11.75 17.54 -1.24
C ASN A 44 -11.72 17.57 0.30
N PRO A 45 -11.65 18.76 0.93
CA PRO A 45 -11.66 18.91 2.40
C PRO A 45 -12.89 18.29 3.08
N ASN A 46 -14.02 18.20 2.37
CA ASN A 46 -15.26 17.61 2.88
C ASN A 46 -15.29 16.07 2.78
N SER A 47 -14.27 15.44 2.18
CA SER A 47 -14.19 13.98 2.12
C SER A 47 -13.89 13.41 3.50
N GLN A 48 -14.65 12.38 3.90
CA GLN A 48 -14.44 11.65 5.16
C GLN A 48 -12.99 11.20 5.38
N HIS A 49 -12.25 10.95 4.30
CA HIS A 49 -10.88 10.48 4.37
C HIS A 49 -9.82 11.58 4.17
N TYR A 50 -10.25 12.84 3.93
CA TYR A 50 -9.31 13.93 3.64
C TYR A 50 -8.24 14.10 4.73
N HIS A 51 -8.62 14.02 6.01
CA HIS A 51 -7.71 14.16 7.15
C HIS A 51 -6.54 13.14 7.14
N ARG A 52 -6.71 12.01 6.46
CA ARG A 52 -5.66 10.96 6.34
C ARG A 52 -4.79 11.13 5.10
N TYR A 53 -5.18 11.99 4.16
CA TYR A 53 -4.50 12.18 2.86
C TYR A 53 -4.22 13.66 2.59
N GLY A 54 -5.11 14.40 1.95
CA GLY A 54 -4.93 15.81 1.64
C GLY A 54 -4.66 16.67 2.87
N GLY A 55 -5.32 16.41 4.00
CA GLY A 55 -5.09 17.07 5.27
C GLY A 55 -3.70 16.81 5.88
N ARG A 56 -2.99 15.77 5.42
CA ARG A 56 -1.58 15.49 5.76
C ARG A 56 -0.59 16.01 4.71
N GLY A 57 -1.08 16.69 3.67
CA GLY A 57 -0.27 17.20 2.57
C GLY A 57 -0.03 16.21 1.43
N ILE A 58 -0.65 15.01 1.47
CA ILE A 58 -0.55 14.01 0.40
C ILE A 58 -1.36 14.48 -0.81
N LYS A 59 -0.72 14.53 -1.97
CA LYS A 59 -1.27 15.03 -3.23
C LYS A 59 -1.42 13.92 -4.25
N ILE A 60 -2.19 14.19 -5.28
CA ILE A 60 -2.16 13.47 -6.56
C ILE A 60 -1.32 14.28 -7.55
N CYS A 61 -0.44 13.63 -8.30
CA CYS A 61 0.40 14.32 -9.27
C CYS A 61 -0.45 15.01 -10.35
N LYS A 62 0.01 16.16 -10.86
CA LYS A 62 -0.70 16.99 -11.84
C LYS A 62 -1.11 16.20 -13.09
N ARG A 63 -0.26 15.26 -13.53
CA ARG A 63 -0.53 14.39 -14.67
C ARG A 63 -1.81 13.57 -14.49
N TRP A 64 -2.08 13.09 -13.29
CA TRP A 64 -3.25 12.27 -12.96
C TRP A 64 -4.44 13.09 -12.47
N GLU A 65 -4.19 14.26 -11.89
CA GLU A 65 -5.23 15.14 -11.38
C GLU A 65 -6.22 15.52 -12.47
N ASN A 66 -5.71 15.82 -13.67
CA ASN A 66 -6.49 16.37 -14.78
C ASN A 66 -6.86 15.34 -15.85
N SER A 67 -6.34 14.11 -15.79
CA SER A 67 -6.56 13.13 -16.85
C SER A 67 -6.62 11.70 -16.32
N TYR A 68 -7.82 11.09 -16.44
CA TYR A 68 -7.99 9.66 -16.21
C TYR A 68 -7.21 8.82 -17.22
N ALA A 69 -7.13 9.26 -18.48
CA ALA A 69 -6.38 8.54 -19.50
C ALA A 69 -4.89 8.41 -19.13
N ASN A 70 -4.29 9.46 -18.59
CA ASN A 70 -2.92 9.42 -18.09
C ASN A 70 -2.77 8.51 -16.87
N PHE A 71 -3.73 8.55 -15.93
CA PHE A 71 -3.75 7.63 -14.79
C PHE A 71 -3.81 6.19 -15.26
N LEU A 72 -4.75 5.87 -16.15
CA LEU A 72 -4.91 4.53 -16.70
C LEU A 72 -3.68 4.04 -17.47
N ALA A 73 -3.06 4.93 -18.26
CA ALA A 73 -1.84 4.61 -19.02
C ALA A 73 -0.67 4.24 -18.11
N ASP A 74 -0.55 4.89 -16.94
CA ASP A 74 0.56 4.69 -16.03
C ASP A 74 0.36 3.50 -15.07
N VAL A 75 -0.89 3.22 -14.63
CA VAL A 75 -1.16 2.15 -13.64
C VAL A 75 -1.82 0.91 -14.25
N GLY A 76 -2.45 1.02 -15.42
CA GLY A 76 -3.24 -0.03 -16.05
C GLY A 76 -4.60 -0.24 -15.37
N GLU A 77 -5.34 -1.25 -15.82
CA GLU A 77 -6.59 -1.65 -15.20
C GLU A 77 -6.33 -2.37 -13.87
N GLN A 78 -7.27 -2.22 -12.95
CA GLN A 78 -7.20 -2.89 -11.64
C GLN A 78 -7.25 -4.41 -11.81
N PRO A 79 -6.18 -5.13 -11.44
CA PRO A 79 -6.21 -6.59 -11.43
C PRO A 79 -7.20 -7.11 -10.39
N GLU A 80 -7.75 -8.28 -10.62
CA GLU A 80 -8.69 -8.91 -9.69
C GLU A 80 -8.05 -9.15 -8.31
N GLY A 81 -8.77 -8.85 -7.25
CA GLY A 81 -8.30 -9.01 -5.86
C GLY A 81 -7.21 -8.04 -5.43
N MET A 82 -6.74 -7.14 -6.30
CA MET A 82 -5.71 -6.16 -5.96
C MET A 82 -6.28 -4.76 -5.71
N THR A 83 -5.52 -3.97 -4.97
CA THR A 83 -5.78 -2.54 -4.72
C THR A 83 -4.54 -1.73 -5.01
N LEU A 84 -4.71 -0.46 -5.41
CA LEU A 84 -3.58 0.43 -5.63
C LEU A 84 -3.06 0.92 -4.26
N ASP A 85 -1.82 0.58 -3.97
CA ASP A 85 -1.12 0.94 -2.74
C ASP A 85 0.02 1.92 -3.02
N ARG A 86 0.32 2.80 -2.07
CA ARG A 86 1.51 3.66 -2.15
C ARG A 86 2.68 2.94 -1.51
N ILE A 87 3.81 2.91 -2.20
CA ILE A 87 5.06 2.31 -1.71
C ILE A 87 5.50 3.02 -0.43
N ASN A 88 5.58 4.36 -0.49
CA ASN A 88 5.75 5.22 0.68
C ASN A 88 4.39 5.83 1.06
N ASN A 89 3.88 5.48 2.23
CA ASN A 89 2.59 5.96 2.76
C ASN A 89 2.53 7.47 3.05
N ASP A 90 3.65 8.13 3.17
CA ASP A 90 3.74 9.58 3.40
C ASP A 90 3.98 10.36 2.10
N GLY A 91 4.23 9.65 1.00
CA GLY A 91 4.44 10.25 -0.32
C GLY A 91 3.14 10.41 -1.12
N ASP A 92 3.23 11.18 -2.19
CA ASP A 92 2.13 11.50 -3.11
C ASP A 92 1.72 10.31 -3.97
N TYR A 93 0.50 10.40 -4.55
CA TYR A 93 0.05 9.52 -5.63
C TYR A 93 0.71 9.94 -6.93
N LYS A 94 1.71 9.19 -7.36
CA LYS A 94 2.48 9.37 -8.61
C LYS A 94 2.96 8.03 -9.14
N PRO A 95 3.33 7.91 -10.43
CA PRO A 95 3.73 6.63 -11.04
C PRO A 95 4.86 5.90 -10.31
N SER A 96 5.84 6.65 -9.75
CA SER A 96 6.98 6.08 -9.03
C SER A 96 6.65 5.64 -7.58
N ASN A 97 5.48 6.01 -7.05
CA ASN A 97 5.12 5.73 -5.65
C ASN A 97 3.87 4.86 -5.51
N VAL A 98 3.40 4.22 -6.57
CA VAL A 98 2.23 3.33 -6.51
C VAL A 98 2.54 1.97 -7.09
N ARG A 99 1.84 0.96 -6.57
CA ARG A 99 1.84 -0.41 -7.07
C ARG A 99 0.49 -1.07 -6.84
N TRP A 100 0.16 -2.06 -7.64
CA TRP A 100 -0.91 -2.99 -7.32
C TRP A 100 -0.44 -3.94 -6.21
N SER A 101 -1.24 -4.14 -5.20
CA SER A 101 -0.94 -5.02 -4.08
C SER A 101 -2.18 -5.77 -3.60
N THR A 102 -1.96 -6.95 -3.07
CA THR A 102 -2.99 -7.72 -2.38
C THR A 102 -3.34 -7.07 -1.04
N ARG A 103 -4.49 -7.42 -0.47
CA ARG A 103 -4.89 -6.98 0.89
C ARG A 103 -3.85 -7.34 1.95
N LYS A 104 -3.16 -8.48 1.78
CA LYS A 104 -2.10 -8.94 2.71
C LYS A 104 -0.87 -8.04 2.64
N GLU A 105 -0.40 -7.72 1.43
CA GLU A 105 0.73 -6.80 1.22
C GLU A 105 0.40 -5.39 1.72
N GLN A 106 -0.79 -4.87 1.41
CA GLN A 106 -1.22 -3.56 1.88
C GLN A 106 -1.33 -3.52 3.42
N ALA A 107 -1.78 -4.60 4.07
CA ALA A 107 -1.82 -4.67 5.52
C ALA A 107 -0.42 -4.59 6.16
N ASN A 108 0.61 -5.13 5.49
CA ASN A 108 2.00 -5.03 5.92
C ASN A 108 2.61 -3.66 5.65
N ASN A 109 2.12 -2.92 4.66
CA ASN A 109 2.60 -1.57 4.29
C ASN A 109 1.88 -0.42 5.03
N ARG A 110 1.03 -0.70 6.02
CA ARG A 110 0.36 0.37 6.79
C ARG A 110 1.38 1.17 7.59
N SER A 111 1.15 2.49 7.71
CA SER A 111 1.97 3.39 8.54
C SER A 111 2.05 2.98 10.03
N THR A 112 1.11 2.17 10.49
CA THR A 112 1.12 1.56 11.83
C THR A 112 1.99 0.31 11.89
N CYS A 113 2.54 -0.17 10.77
CA CYS A 113 3.39 -1.34 10.74
C CYS A 113 4.80 -0.93 11.21
N VAL A 114 5.19 -1.41 12.38
CA VAL A 114 6.53 -1.18 12.92
C VAL A 114 7.53 -2.03 12.14
N VAL A 115 8.46 -1.38 11.45
CA VAL A 115 9.57 -2.02 10.74
C VAL A 115 10.85 -1.78 11.53
N LEU A 116 11.63 -2.81 11.75
CA LEU A 116 12.84 -2.80 12.57
C LEU A 116 14.02 -3.41 11.80
N THR A 117 15.18 -2.78 11.95
CA THR A 117 16.44 -3.35 11.49
C THR A 117 17.22 -3.90 12.70
N TYR A 118 17.58 -5.17 12.64
CA TYR A 118 18.39 -5.83 13.65
C TYR A 118 19.32 -6.85 12.99
N LYS A 119 20.62 -6.84 13.34
CA LYS A 119 21.67 -7.69 12.77
C LYS A 119 21.66 -7.72 11.22
N GLY A 120 21.47 -6.55 10.58
CA GLY A 120 21.47 -6.42 9.13
C GLY A 120 20.17 -6.82 8.42
N LEU A 121 19.18 -7.37 9.11
CA LEU A 121 17.88 -7.74 8.56
C LEU A 121 16.83 -6.68 8.90
N THR A 122 16.03 -6.29 7.90
CA THR A 122 14.94 -5.31 8.05
C THR A 122 13.61 -6.00 7.81
N MET A 123 12.77 -6.07 8.83
CA MET A 123 11.48 -6.77 8.80
C MET A 123 10.45 -6.05 9.68
N ASN A 124 9.16 -6.26 9.40
CA ASN A 124 8.12 -5.84 10.32
C ASN A 124 8.00 -6.81 11.52
N LEU A 125 7.31 -6.39 12.59
CA LEU A 125 7.19 -7.22 13.80
C LEU A 125 6.58 -8.61 13.56
N LYS A 126 5.72 -8.76 12.55
CA LYS A 126 5.10 -10.04 12.21
C LYS A 126 6.09 -10.95 11.49
N GLU A 127 6.88 -10.39 10.60
CA GLU A 127 7.96 -11.09 9.89
C GLU A 127 9.05 -11.49 10.87
N TRP A 128 9.44 -10.61 11.80
CA TRP A 128 10.36 -10.94 12.88
C TRP A 128 9.85 -12.08 13.75
N ALA A 129 8.57 -12.09 14.13
CA ALA A 129 7.97 -13.17 14.88
C ALA A 129 8.08 -14.50 14.13
N ALA A 130 7.79 -14.52 12.85
CA ALA A 130 7.90 -15.72 12.01
C ALA A 130 9.36 -16.17 11.87
N HIS A 131 10.29 -15.25 11.62
CA HIS A 131 11.72 -15.52 11.49
C HIS A 131 12.33 -16.15 12.76
N LEU A 132 11.86 -15.71 13.94
CA LEU A 132 12.32 -16.22 15.24
C LEU A 132 11.53 -17.43 15.76
N GLY A 133 10.50 -17.89 15.02
CA GLY A 133 9.60 -18.94 15.50
C GLY A 133 8.74 -18.51 16.70
N TRP A 134 8.50 -17.21 16.88
CA TRP A 134 7.76 -16.66 18.01
C TRP A 134 6.30 -16.37 17.67
N LYS A 135 5.43 -16.40 18.70
CA LYS A 135 4.09 -15.83 18.55
C LYS A 135 4.18 -14.31 18.40
N TYR A 136 3.46 -13.72 17.42
CA TYR A 136 3.43 -12.27 17.19
C TYR A 136 3.20 -11.44 18.47
N GLY A 137 2.27 -11.88 19.33
CA GLY A 137 1.96 -11.20 20.60
C GLY A 137 3.16 -11.03 21.53
N LEU A 138 4.15 -11.90 21.45
CA LEU A 138 5.36 -11.79 22.28
C LEU A 138 6.21 -10.59 21.87
N ILE A 139 6.57 -10.49 20.58
CA ILE A 139 7.40 -9.39 20.11
C ILE A 139 6.64 -8.06 20.15
N ALA A 140 5.35 -8.07 19.81
CA ALA A 140 4.50 -6.88 19.86
C ALA A 140 4.37 -6.32 21.29
N SER A 141 4.18 -7.17 22.30
CA SER A 141 4.12 -6.75 23.70
C SER A 141 5.45 -6.20 24.22
N ARG A 142 6.57 -6.81 23.82
CA ARG A 142 7.91 -6.30 24.14
C ARG A 142 8.15 -4.92 23.54
N TRP A 143 7.84 -4.75 22.26
CA TRP A 143 7.91 -3.45 21.58
C TRP A 143 7.06 -2.39 22.29
N LYS A 144 5.81 -2.73 22.62
CA LYS A 144 4.88 -1.82 23.32
C LYS A 144 5.40 -1.40 24.70
N ARG A 145 6.14 -2.29 25.40
CA ARG A 145 6.79 -1.98 26.69
C ARG A 145 8.08 -1.18 26.55
N GLY A 146 8.49 -0.82 25.33
CA GLY A 146 9.68 -0.02 25.09
C GLY A 146 10.98 -0.79 24.89
N LEU A 147 10.97 -2.13 24.86
CA LEU A 147 12.20 -2.91 24.63
C LEU A 147 12.69 -2.69 23.18
N ARG A 148 13.99 -2.56 23.02
CA ARG A 148 14.67 -2.30 21.74
C ARG A 148 15.93 -3.17 21.61
N GLY A 149 16.48 -3.27 20.39
CA GLY A 149 17.73 -4.00 20.14
C GLY A 149 17.75 -5.38 20.76
N ASP A 150 18.84 -5.75 21.44
CA ASP A 150 19.04 -7.07 22.04
C ASP A 150 17.95 -7.44 23.07
N GLU A 151 17.43 -6.48 23.81
CA GLU A 151 16.35 -6.74 24.79
C GLU A 151 15.04 -7.18 24.11
N LEU A 152 14.71 -6.58 22.98
CA LEU A 152 13.53 -6.94 22.20
C LEU A 152 13.62 -8.37 21.68
N PHE A 153 14.80 -8.74 21.21
CA PHE A 153 15.09 -10.02 20.53
C PHE A 153 15.66 -11.09 21.46
N ALA A 154 15.83 -10.82 22.76
CA ALA A 154 16.31 -11.79 23.71
C ALA A 154 15.40 -13.04 23.81
N PRO A 155 15.94 -14.26 23.83
CA PRO A 155 15.14 -15.46 24.06
C PRO A 155 14.39 -15.36 25.40
N ARG A 156 13.25 -16.05 25.53
CA ARG A 156 12.57 -16.18 26.83
C ARG A 156 13.49 -16.90 27.79
N LYS A 157 13.86 -16.24 28.91
CA LYS A 157 14.43 -16.96 30.05
C LYS A 157 13.31 -17.84 30.64
N TYR A 158 13.34 -19.10 30.38
CA TYR A 158 12.50 -20.07 31.12
C TYR A 158 12.94 -20.00 32.59
N LYS A 159 12.07 -19.61 33.50
CA LYS A 159 12.26 -19.94 34.92
C LYS A 159 11.98 -21.43 35.01
N GLU A 160 13.00 -22.22 35.25
CA GLU A 160 12.79 -23.57 35.72
C GLU A 160 11.88 -23.46 36.95
N ARG A 161 10.72 -24.09 36.88
CA ARG A 161 9.91 -24.29 38.09
C ARG A 161 10.72 -25.27 38.93
N GLY A 162 11.28 -24.77 40.00
CA GLY A 162 11.95 -25.62 41.00
C GLY A 162 11.04 -26.76 41.40
N SER A 163 11.60 -27.95 41.38
CA SER A 163 11.00 -29.20 41.82
C SER A 163 10.65 -29.11 43.29
#